data_fbd84a8c7ff75680ed7cb38e10789eae
#
_entry.id   fbd84a8c7ff75680ed7cb38e10789eae
#
_cell.length_a   1.000
_cell.length_b   1.000
_cell.length_c   1.000
_cell.angle_alpha   90.00
_cell.angle_beta   90.00
_cell.angle_gamma   90.00
#
_symmetry.space_group_name_H-M   'P 1'
#
loop_
_entity.id
_entity.type
_entity.pdbx_description
1 polymer ?
#
loop_
_entity_poly.entity_id
_entity_poly.type
_entity_poly.pdbx_seq_one_letter_code
_entity_poly.pdbx_strand_id
1 'polypeptide(L)'
;VEEDIRAYVIWGLGSFARVSGNQMTLFVILMTILIPLSFLLIKTMNLMLLGDSYARNLGLNIKRARLLVITSAGVLTAIVTAYCGPIIFLGLAVPHLCRAIFQTSDHRILMPAVLFAGAALALICNLIARMPGFEGALPVNSVTALVGAPVVASVLFRKRKNELNE
;
A
#
# COMPACT_ATOMS: atom_id res chain seq x y z
N VAL A 1 -2.33 2.89 -32.68
CA VAL A 1 -1.95 1.57 -32.10
C VAL A 1 -0.59 1.65 -31.42
N GLU A 2 0.44 2.21 -32.06
CA GLU A 2 1.80 2.28 -31.48
C GLU A 2 1.88 3.29 -30.32
N GLU A 3 1.20 4.43 -30.41
CA GLU A 3 1.07 5.40 -29.33
C GLU A 3 0.29 4.87 -28.13
N ASP A 4 -0.75 4.08 -28.35
CA ASP A 4 -1.55 3.47 -27.30
C ASP A 4 -0.76 2.42 -26.53
N ILE A 5 0.03 1.60 -27.24
CA ILE A 5 0.93 0.61 -26.63
C ILE A 5 1.99 1.30 -25.79
N ARG A 6 2.58 2.36 -26.30
CA ARG A 6 3.59 3.15 -25.58
C ARG A 6 3.01 3.79 -24.32
N ALA A 7 1.81 4.37 -24.41
CA ALA A 7 1.09 4.95 -23.27
C ALA A 7 0.79 3.91 -22.20
N TYR A 8 0.38 2.69 -22.59
CA TYR A 8 0.11 1.58 -21.69
C TYR A 8 1.38 1.09 -20.98
N VAL A 9 2.49 0.92 -21.71
CA VAL A 9 3.77 0.53 -21.12
C VAL A 9 4.26 1.57 -20.10
N ILE A 10 4.19 2.86 -20.45
CA ILE A 10 4.58 3.94 -19.54
C ILE A 10 3.67 4.00 -18.31
N TRP A 11 2.37 3.71 -18.47
CA TRP A 11 1.44 3.60 -17.33
C TRP A 11 1.82 2.44 -16.41
N GLY A 12 2.14 1.27 -16.96
CA GLY A 12 2.54 0.07 -16.20
C GLY A 12 3.85 0.22 -15.42
N LEU A 13 4.72 1.14 -15.85
CA LEU A 13 5.96 1.45 -15.14
C LEU A 13 5.75 2.28 -13.87
N GLY A 14 4.57 2.90 -13.70
CA GLY A 14 4.21 3.73 -12.54
C GLY A 14 4.91 5.08 -12.51
N SER A 15 4.16 6.14 -12.27
CA SER A 15 4.73 7.50 -12.14
C SER A 15 3.79 8.42 -11.35
N PHE A 16 4.32 9.10 -10.35
CA PHE A 16 3.57 10.15 -9.63
C PHE A 16 3.44 11.44 -10.44
N ALA A 17 4.23 11.63 -11.50
CA ALA A 17 4.21 12.83 -12.32
C ALA A 17 3.03 12.91 -13.30
N ARG A 18 2.25 11.84 -13.46
CA ARG A 18 1.12 11.80 -14.41
C ARG A 18 -0.10 12.56 -13.91
N VAL A 19 -0.23 12.72 -12.61
CA VAL A 19 -1.39 13.40 -12.00
C VAL A 19 -1.18 14.91 -12.11
N SER A 20 -1.89 15.58 -13.00
CA SER A 20 -1.78 17.02 -13.24
C SER A 20 -3.14 17.71 -13.37
N GLY A 21 -3.19 19.01 -13.08
CA GLY A 21 -4.37 19.85 -13.28
C GLY A 21 -5.62 19.37 -12.52
N ASN A 22 -6.76 19.32 -13.22
CA ASN A 22 -8.05 18.93 -12.66
C ASN A 22 -8.08 17.50 -12.10
N GLN A 23 -7.25 16.60 -12.64
CA GLN A 23 -7.14 15.23 -12.16
C GLN A 23 -6.56 15.18 -10.74
N MET A 24 -5.59 16.06 -10.44
CA MET A 24 -5.00 16.18 -9.11
C MET A 24 -6.03 16.58 -8.06
N THR A 25 -6.88 17.54 -8.39
CA THR A 25 -7.95 18.00 -7.48
C THR A 25 -8.92 16.86 -7.14
N LEU A 26 -9.37 16.13 -8.16
CA LEU A 26 -10.29 15.01 -7.97
C LEU A 26 -9.63 13.88 -7.17
N PHE A 27 -8.38 13.55 -7.45
CA PHE A 27 -7.60 12.55 -6.72
C PHE A 27 -7.48 12.92 -5.23
N VAL A 28 -7.13 14.18 -4.91
CA VAL A 28 -6.99 14.67 -3.54
C VAL A 28 -8.32 14.61 -2.80
N ILE A 29 -9.43 15.03 -3.42
CA ILE A 29 -10.77 14.97 -2.82
C ILE A 29 -11.14 13.52 -2.48
N LEU A 30 -10.96 12.59 -3.43
CA LEU A 30 -11.28 11.18 -3.22
C LEU A 30 -10.43 10.59 -2.08
N MET A 31 -9.13 10.85 -2.05
CA MET A 31 -8.25 10.35 -0.99
C MET A 31 -8.57 10.95 0.38
N THR A 32 -8.90 12.24 0.44
CA THR A 32 -9.27 12.92 1.69
C THR A 32 -10.54 12.35 2.30
N ILE A 33 -11.45 11.80 1.50
CA ILE A 33 -12.68 11.16 1.97
C ILE A 33 -12.42 9.68 2.33
N LEU A 34 -11.74 8.94 1.46
CA LEU A 34 -11.61 7.49 1.58
C LEU A 34 -10.60 7.06 2.66
N ILE A 35 -9.53 7.83 2.88
CA ILE A 35 -8.56 7.50 3.92
C ILE A 35 -9.21 7.55 5.31
N PRO A 36 -9.88 8.63 5.75
CA PRO A 36 -10.59 8.63 7.03
C PRO A 36 -11.68 7.56 7.12
N LEU A 37 -12.39 7.29 6.03
CA LEU A 37 -13.40 6.24 5.99
C LEU A 37 -12.80 4.85 6.28
N SER A 38 -11.59 4.58 5.78
CA SER A 38 -10.88 3.32 6.07
C SER A 38 -10.48 3.20 7.55
N PHE A 39 -10.21 4.32 8.24
CA PHE A 39 -9.92 4.31 9.67
C PHE A 39 -11.12 3.89 10.54
N LEU A 40 -12.34 4.06 10.07
CA LEU A 40 -13.54 3.57 10.76
C LEU A 40 -13.57 2.03 10.83
N LEU A 41 -12.87 1.35 9.93
CA LEU A 41 -12.80 -0.11 9.89
C LEU A 41 -11.79 -0.71 10.89
N ILE A 42 -11.01 0.10 11.60
CA ILE A 42 -9.98 -0.35 12.55
C ILE A 42 -10.58 -1.30 13.60
N LYS A 43 -11.71 -0.94 14.20
CA LYS A 43 -12.39 -1.80 15.18
C LYS A 43 -12.75 -3.15 14.60
N THR A 44 -13.30 -3.15 13.40
CA THR A 44 -13.69 -4.37 12.67
C THR A 44 -12.49 -5.24 12.37
N MET A 45 -11.40 -4.63 11.89
CA MET A 45 -10.15 -5.36 11.58
C MET A 45 -9.52 -5.96 12.85
N ASN A 46 -9.50 -5.22 13.95
CA ASN A 46 -8.97 -5.72 15.22
C ASN A 46 -9.81 -6.87 15.81
N LEU A 47 -11.14 -6.81 15.69
CA LEU A 47 -11.99 -7.92 16.09
C LEU A 47 -11.74 -9.19 15.26
N MET A 48 -11.46 -9.03 13.96
CA MET A 48 -11.14 -10.16 13.09
C MET A 48 -9.78 -10.81 13.41
N LEU A 49 -8.85 -10.11 14.06
CA LEU A 49 -7.58 -10.69 14.53
C LEU A 49 -7.79 -11.76 15.62
N LEU A 50 -8.88 -11.69 16.38
CA LEU A 50 -9.21 -12.64 17.44
C LEU A 50 -9.74 -13.99 16.91
N GLY A 51 -9.92 -14.08 15.59
CA GLY A 51 -10.50 -15.23 14.91
C GLY A 51 -12.01 -15.11 14.70
N ASP A 52 -12.49 -15.77 13.65
CA ASP A 52 -13.88 -15.65 13.17
C ASP A 52 -14.92 -16.08 14.22
N SER A 53 -14.64 -17.14 14.97
CA SER A 53 -15.55 -17.66 16.01
C SER A 53 -15.72 -16.66 17.16
N TYR A 54 -14.62 -16.09 17.63
CA TYR A 54 -14.62 -15.12 18.71
C TYR A 54 -15.28 -13.80 18.30
N ALA A 55 -14.93 -13.29 17.12
CA ALA A 55 -15.52 -12.08 16.58
C ALA A 55 -17.03 -12.20 16.38
N ARG A 56 -17.51 -13.38 15.97
CA ARG A 56 -18.96 -13.67 15.84
C ARG A 56 -19.67 -13.66 17.17
N ASN A 57 -19.07 -14.22 18.22
CA ASN A 57 -19.63 -14.21 19.57
C ASN A 57 -19.75 -12.79 20.15
N LEU A 58 -18.88 -11.88 19.70
CA LEU A 58 -18.94 -10.45 20.03
C LEU A 58 -19.94 -9.66 19.16
N GLY A 59 -20.76 -10.35 18.35
CA GLY A 59 -21.82 -9.77 17.53
C GLY A 59 -21.35 -9.25 16.15
N LEU A 60 -20.12 -9.54 15.74
CA LEU A 60 -19.62 -9.10 14.43
C LEU A 60 -20.18 -9.98 13.31
N ASN A 61 -20.81 -9.38 12.31
CA ASN A 61 -21.17 -10.08 11.10
C ASN A 61 -19.95 -10.20 10.18
N ILE A 62 -19.26 -11.35 10.25
CA ILE A 62 -18.00 -11.61 9.55
C ILE A 62 -18.11 -11.38 8.03
N LYS A 63 -19.20 -11.81 7.41
CA LYS A 63 -19.39 -11.65 5.96
C LYS A 63 -19.43 -10.17 5.55
N ARG A 64 -20.20 -9.36 6.28
CA ARG A 64 -20.28 -7.91 6.03
C ARG A 64 -18.97 -7.21 6.35
N ALA A 65 -18.34 -7.56 7.47
CA ALA A 65 -17.05 -7.02 7.88
C ALA A 65 -15.97 -7.25 6.81
N ARG A 66 -15.85 -8.49 6.34
CA ARG A 66 -14.90 -8.88 5.29
C ARG A 66 -15.20 -8.16 3.97
N LEU A 67 -16.46 -8.07 3.58
CA LEU A 67 -16.86 -7.34 2.37
C LEU A 67 -16.48 -5.85 2.46
N LEU A 68 -16.76 -5.19 3.58
CA LEU A 68 -16.42 -3.77 3.78
C LEU A 68 -14.91 -3.53 3.73
N VAL A 69 -14.10 -4.37 4.37
CA VAL A 69 -12.63 -4.25 4.34
C VAL A 69 -12.09 -4.45 2.94
N ILE A 70 -12.53 -5.50 2.23
CA ILE A 70 -12.06 -5.79 0.87
C ILE A 70 -12.48 -4.69 -0.10
N THR A 71 -13.72 -4.21 -0.02
CA THR A 71 -14.22 -3.13 -0.91
C THR A 71 -13.47 -1.83 -0.65
N SER A 72 -13.27 -1.45 0.61
CA SER A 72 -12.51 -0.25 0.98
C SER A 72 -11.07 -0.30 0.45
N ALA A 73 -10.38 -1.42 0.68
CA ALA A 73 -9.02 -1.63 0.17
C ALA A 73 -8.99 -1.64 -1.36
N GLY A 74 -9.95 -2.32 -2.00
CA GLY A 74 -10.05 -2.40 -3.45
C GLY A 74 -10.28 -1.05 -4.12
N VAL A 75 -11.19 -0.23 -3.57
CA VAL A 75 -11.47 1.13 -4.09
C VAL A 75 -10.25 2.03 -3.94
N LEU A 76 -9.59 2.05 -2.78
CA LEU A 76 -8.37 2.83 -2.57
C LEU A 76 -7.27 2.42 -3.56
N THR A 77 -7.03 1.13 -3.71
CA THR A 77 -6.03 0.59 -4.64
C THR A 77 -6.39 0.92 -6.10
N ALA A 78 -7.65 0.80 -6.49
CA ALA A 78 -8.11 1.09 -7.84
C ALA A 78 -7.86 2.56 -8.22
N ILE A 79 -8.16 3.49 -7.31
CA ILE A 79 -7.94 4.93 -7.54
C ILE A 79 -6.42 5.21 -7.67
N VAL A 80 -5.60 4.72 -6.74
CA VAL A 80 -4.15 4.93 -6.82
C VAL A 80 -3.59 4.34 -8.13
N THR A 81 -3.99 3.13 -8.48
CA THR A 81 -3.53 2.46 -9.70
C THR A 81 -3.98 3.19 -10.97
N ALA A 82 -5.20 3.71 -11.00
CA ALA A 82 -5.70 4.47 -12.15
C ALA A 82 -4.89 5.74 -12.42
N TYR A 83 -4.52 6.46 -11.37
CA TYR A 83 -3.81 7.74 -11.49
C TYR A 83 -2.28 7.59 -11.56
N CYS A 84 -1.69 6.74 -10.74
CA CYS A 84 -0.23 6.61 -10.59
C CYS A 84 0.36 5.37 -11.25
N GLY A 85 -0.48 4.46 -11.74
CA GLY A 85 -0.07 3.13 -12.20
C GLY A 85 0.07 2.12 -11.05
N PRO A 86 0.33 0.84 -11.35
CA PRO A 86 0.45 -0.21 -10.36
C PRO A 86 1.75 -0.07 -9.55
N ILE A 87 1.65 0.23 -8.26
CA ILE A 87 2.77 0.31 -7.33
C ILE A 87 2.73 -0.91 -6.40
N ILE A 88 3.44 -1.97 -6.78
CA ILE A 88 3.28 -3.29 -6.16
C ILE A 88 4.09 -3.42 -4.87
N PHE A 89 5.37 -3.11 -4.92
CA PHE A 89 6.31 -3.41 -3.82
C PHE A 89 6.08 -2.56 -2.57
N LEU A 90 5.63 -1.33 -2.74
CA LEU A 90 5.37 -0.42 -1.62
C LEU A 90 4.25 -0.97 -0.73
N GLY A 91 3.18 -1.47 -1.34
CA GLY A 91 2.03 -2.05 -0.63
C GLY A 91 2.37 -3.31 0.16
N LEU A 92 3.37 -4.07 -0.25
CA LEU A 92 3.84 -5.26 0.48
C LEU A 92 4.91 -4.92 1.52
N ALA A 93 5.91 -4.12 1.15
CA ALA A 93 7.07 -3.84 2.00
C ALA A 93 6.71 -3.01 3.23
N VAL A 94 5.91 -1.95 3.06
CA VAL A 94 5.62 -1.00 4.15
C VAL A 94 4.86 -1.63 5.32
N PRO A 95 3.76 -2.38 5.13
CA PRO A 95 3.07 -3.03 6.24
C PRO A 95 3.95 -4.05 6.97
N HIS A 96 4.76 -4.80 6.23
CA HIS A 96 5.70 -5.74 6.84
C HIS A 96 6.77 -5.04 7.67
N LEU A 97 7.34 -3.95 7.14
CA LEU A 97 8.32 -3.13 7.85
C LEU A 97 7.72 -2.54 9.14
N CYS A 98 6.52 -1.96 9.05
CA CYS A 98 5.84 -1.40 10.22
C CYS A 98 5.56 -2.47 11.28
N ARG A 99 5.10 -3.67 10.91
CA ARG A 99 4.91 -4.77 11.85
C ARG A 99 6.21 -5.23 12.51
N ALA A 100 7.31 -5.24 11.75
CA ALA A 100 8.62 -5.62 12.29
C ALA A 100 9.17 -4.58 13.27
N ILE A 101 8.94 -3.29 13.02
CA ILE A 101 9.40 -2.18 13.87
C ILE A 101 8.54 -2.05 15.13
N PHE A 102 7.23 -1.99 14.97
CA PHE A 102 6.30 -1.77 16.08
C PHE A 102 5.93 -3.04 16.85
N GLN A 103 6.28 -4.21 16.30
CA GLN A 103 6.00 -5.54 16.90
C GLN A 103 4.55 -5.69 17.37
N THR A 104 3.61 -5.11 16.64
CA THR A 104 2.19 -5.12 16.97
C THR A 104 1.34 -5.48 15.75
N SER A 105 0.20 -6.12 16.01
CA SER A 105 -0.85 -6.36 15.01
C SER A 105 -2.05 -5.42 15.20
N ASP A 106 -2.04 -4.54 16.22
CA ASP A 106 -3.12 -3.59 16.45
C ASP A 106 -3.19 -2.57 15.31
N HIS A 107 -4.31 -2.57 14.60
CA HIS A 107 -4.55 -1.66 13.49
C HIS A 107 -4.66 -0.18 13.90
N ARG A 108 -4.88 0.11 15.19
CA ARG A 108 -4.86 1.49 15.71
C ARG A 108 -3.48 2.14 15.58
N ILE A 109 -2.44 1.35 15.79
CA ILE A 109 -1.04 1.79 15.65
C ILE A 109 -0.56 1.55 14.21
N LEU A 110 -0.93 0.41 13.65
CA LEU A 110 -0.41 -0.03 12.36
C LEU A 110 -0.93 0.83 11.19
N MET A 111 -2.21 1.22 11.18
CA MET A 111 -2.75 2.01 10.06
C MET A 111 -2.11 3.39 9.92
N PRO A 112 -2.01 4.23 10.97
CA PRO A 112 -1.30 5.50 10.84
C PRO A 112 0.20 5.30 10.57
N ALA A 113 0.83 4.29 11.17
CA ALA A 113 2.23 3.98 10.90
C ALA A 113 2.49 3.64 9.43
N VAL A 114 1.64 2.79 8.84
CA VAL A 114 1.73 2.42 7.41
C VAL A 114 1.46 3.63 6.51
N LEU A 115 0.52 4.50 6.87
CA LEU A 115 0.23 5.71 6.10
C LEU A 115 1.45 6.64 6.03
N PHE A 116 2.04 6.98 7.18
CA PHE A 116 3.20 7.88 7.22
C PHE A 116 4.47 7.24 6.67
N ALA A 117 4.75 5.99 7.02
CA ALA A 117 5.92 5.28 6.50
C ALA A 117 5.81 5.05 4.99
N GLY A 118 4.62 4.72 4.49
CA GLY A 118 4.35 4.57 3.07
C GLY A 118 4.54 5.88 2.31
N ALA A 119 4.01 6.99 2.84
CA ALA A 119 4.20 8.30 2.24
C ALA A 119 5.69 8.71 2.21
N ALA A 120 6.40 8.53 3.32
CA ALA A 120 7.83 8.83 3.41
C ALA A 120 8.65 7.99 2.41
N LEU A 121 8.42 6.69 2.36
CA LEU A 121 9.12 5.80 1.45
C LEU A 121 8.80 6.10 -0.03
N ALA A 122 7.53 6.42 -0.33
CA ALA A 122 7.13 6.83 -1.68
C ALA A 122 7.83 8.12 -2.12
N LEU A 123 7.96 9.10 -1.23
CA LEU A 123 8.67 10.34 -1.50
C LEU A 123 10.17 10.10 -1.72
N ILE A 124 10.81 9.27 -0.90
CA ILE A 124 12.22 8.91 -1.06
C ILE A 124 12.44 8.20 -2.41
N CYS A 125 11.61 7.22 -2.74
CA CYS A 125 11.70 6.52 -4.02
C CYS A 125 11.48 7.47 -5.21
N ASN A 126 10.54 8.40 -5.11
CA ASN A 126 10.30 9.40 -6.14
C ASN A 126 11.47 10.40 -6.28
N LEU A 127 12.10 10.76 -5.18
CA LEU A 127 13.30 11.60 -5.19
C LEU A 127 14.47 10.89 -5.89
N ILE A 128 14.71 9.63 -5.57
CA ILE A 128 15.74 8.80 -6.22
C ILE A 128 15.45 8.64 -7.71
N ALA A 129 14.18 8.40 -8.09
CA ALA A 129 13.78 8.24 -9.47
C ALA A 129 14.00 9.50 -10.34
N ARG A 130 14.10 10.68 -9.71
CA ARG A 130 14.27 11.97 -10.37
C ARG A 130 15.65 12.58 -10.19
N MET A 131 16.64 11.83 -9.71
CA MET A 131 18.00 12.38 -9.53
C MET A 131 18.57 12.89 -10.85
N PRO A 132 19.18 14.11 -10.87
CA PRO A 132 19.86 14.65 -12.05
C PRO A 132 21.08 13.78 -12.39
N GLY A 133 21.20 13.36 -13.63
CA GLY A 133 22.30 12.52 -14.14
C GLY A 133 21.84 11.29 -14.93
N PHE A 134 20.56 10.94 -14.86
CA PHE A 134 19.96 9.96 -15.76
C PHE A 134 19.13 10.69 -16.82
N GLU A 135 19.46 10.48 -18.08
CA GLU A 135 18.64 10.94 -19.20
C GLU A 135 17.31 10.15 -19.20
N GLY A 136 16.30 10.71 -18.55
CA GLY A 136 14.96 10.12 -18.36
C GLY A 136 14.70 9.73 -16.91
N ALA A 137 13.50 10.07 -16.41
CA ALA A 137 13.08 9.66 -15.08
C ALA A 137 12.97 8.14 -15.01
N LEU A 138 13.63 7.53 -14.02
CA LEU A 138 13.51 6.11 -13.76
C LEU A 138 12.05 5.77 -13.37
N PRO A 139 11.52 4.64 -13.83
CA PRO A 139 10.19 4.20 -13.41
C PRO A 139 10.15 4.03 -11.88
N VAL A 140 9.15 4.63 -11.24
CA VAL A 140 8.99 4.55 -9.78
C VAL A 140 8.89 3.09 -9.34
N ASN A 141 8.27 2.24 -10.14
CA ASN A 141 8.11 0.81 -9.85
C ASN A 141 9.46 0.08 -9.77
N SER A 142 10.43 0.44 -10.62
CA SER A 142 11.78 -0.13 -10.57
C SER A 142 12.53 0.28 -9.29
N VAL A 143 12.41 1.53 -8.88
CA VAL A 143 13.04 2.04 -7.65
C VAL A 143 12.38 1.41 -6.41
N THR A 144 11.05 1.33 -6.37
CA THR A 144 10.33 0.70 -5.26
C THR A 144 10.58 -0.80 -5.18
N ALA A 145 10.80 -1.47 -6.31
CA ALA A 145 11.20 -2.88 -6.35
C ALA A 145 12.61 -3.08 -5.76
N LEU A 146 13.55 -2.22 -6.13
CA LEU A 146 14.92 -2.28 -5.61
C LEU A 146 14.98 -2.11 -4.09
N VAL A 147 14.16 -1.22 -3.53
CA VAL A 147 14.09 -0.97 -2.08
C VAL A 147 13.20 -2.00 -1.38
N GLY A 148 12.08 -2.38 -1.98
CA GLY A 148 11.09 -3.27 -1.39
C GLY A 148 11.49 -4.74 -1.39
N ALA A 149 12.16 -5.22 -2.43
CA ALA A 149 12.55 -6.62 -2.53
C ALA A 149 13.49 -7.09 -1.40
N PRO A 150 14.56 -6.35 -1.02
CA PRO A 150 15.39 -6.73 0.13
C PRO A 150 14.61 -6.74 1.46
N VAL A 151 13.66 -5.82 1.64
CA VAL A 151 12.83 -5.75 2.85
C VAL A 151 11.94 -6.99 2.94
N VAL A 152 11.25 -7.34 1.86
CA VAL A 152 10.40 -8.53 1.81
C VAL A 152 11.21 -9.81 2.02
N ALA A 153 12.36 -9.91 1.35
CA ALA A 153 13.28 -11.06 1.50
C ALA A 153 13.75 -11.21 2.96
N SER A 154 14.19 -10.13 3.61
CA SER A 154 14.66 -10.17 4.99
C SER A 154 13.58 -10.62 5.97
N VAL A 155 12.33 -10.20 5.77
CA VAL A 155 11.18 -10.60 6.60
C VAL A 155 10.86 -12.08 6.41
N LEU A 156 10.88 -12.58 5.17
CA LEU A 156 10.63 -13.98 4.87
C LEU A 156 11.71 -14.90 5.48
N PHE A 157 12.97 -14.54 5.37
CA PHE A 157 14.07 -15.31 5.98
C PHE A 157 13.99 -15.32 7.50
N ARG A 158 13.61 -14.22 8.13
CA ARG A 158 13.44 -14.12 9.58
C ARG A 158 12.29 -15.00 10.07
N LYS A 159 11.17 -15.05 9.36
CA LYS A 159 10.03 -15.92 9.68
C LYS A 159 10.40 -17.37 9.59
N ARG A 160 11.08 -17.80 8.52
CA ARG A 160 11.53 -19.17 8.32
C ARG A 160 12.50 -19.64 9.41
N LYS A 161 13.40 -18.74 9.86
CA LYS A 161 14.34 -19.07 10.95
C LYS A 161 13.64 -19.32 12.29
N ASN A 162 12.55 -18.63 12.58
CA ASN A 162 11.78 -18.83 13.80
C ASN A 162 11.00 -20.16 13.75
N GLU A 163 10.45 -20.55 12.61
CA GLU A 163 9.73 -21.82 12.42
C GLU A 163 10.66 -23.06 12.47
N LEU A 164 11.96 -22.88 12.24
CA LEU A 164 12.94 -23.98 12.33
C LEU A 164 13.52 -24.16 13.74
N ASN A 165 13.26 -23.21 14.66
CA ASN A 165 13.74 -23.25 16.04
C ASN A 165 12.64 -23.63 17.05
N GLU A 166 11.40 -23.91 16.60
CA GLU A 166 10.31 -24.52 17.36
C GLU A 166 10.20 -26.02 17.02
#